data_7036818d784211c1be0dcdafec824f31
#
_entry.id   7036818d784211c1be0dcdafec824f31
#
_cell.length_a   1.000
_cell.length_b   1.000
_cell.length_c   1.000
_cell.angle_alpha   90.00
_cell.angle_beta   90.00
_cell.angle_gamma   90.00
#
_symmetry.space_group_name_H-M   'P 1'
#
loop_
_entity.id
_entity.type
_entity.pdbx_description
1 polymer ?
#
loop_
_entity_poly.entity_id
_entity_poly.type
_entity_poly.pdbx_seq_one_letter_code
_entity_poly.pdbx_strand_id
1 'polypeptide(L)'
;MVDVPCYAGVDVGGKRKGFDVAILDAHGVLRCHGRRLPSARAVWDLIAHFSPAAIAVDSPRSPAPDGCRSREGERALSRAGICKIRWTPDHRTIEEGGRYYEWIRCGLTLYDLLEERADAPVIEVFPTASWTRWHCRREGERRSTWSSAALGRLQISEAPERTSQDLRDAIAAAGTAYQWSRGETEAFGEIVVPRGGWPRFGQPAPVTPAAS
;
A
#
# COMPACT_ATOMS: atom_id res chain seq x y z
N MET A 1 1.87 27.41 11.95
CA MET A 1 1.47 26.03 12.33
C MET A 1 2.42 25.09 11.59
N VAL A 2 3.06 24.14 12.27
CA VAL A 2 3.89 23.12 11.59
C VAL A 2 2.91 22.23 10.84
N ASP A 3 3.05 22.14 9.52
CA ASP A 3 2.25 21.23 8.69
C ASP A 3 2.53 19.79 9.10
N VAL A 4 1.50 19.07 9.53
CA VAL A 4 1.63 17.66 9.93
C VAL A 4 1.81 16.82 8.65
N PRO A 5 2.91 16.07 8.52
CA PRO A 5 3.13 15.27 7.33
C PRO A 5 1.98 14.29 7.08
N CYS A 6 1.59 14.14 5.81
CA CYS A 6 0.59 13.19 5.36
C CYS A 6 1.24 12.05 4.56
N TYR A 7 0.55 10.92 4.50
CA TYR A 7 0.97 9.69 3.82
C TYR A 7 -0.20 9.16 3.02
N ALA A 8 0.02 8.90 1.74
CA ALA A 8 -1.01 8.38 0.86
C ALA A 8 -0.89 6.87 0.69
N GLY A 9 -2.02 6.19 0.69
CA GLY A 9 -2.13 4.77 0.34
C GLY A 9 -3.19 4.56 -0.73
N VAL A 10 -2.90 3.71 -1.69
CA VAL A 10 -3.77 3.40 -2.83
C VAL A 10 -3.97 1.90 -2.96
N ASP A 11 -5.22 1.44 -2.92
CA ASP A 11 -5.64 0.10 -3.35
C ASP A 11 -6.04 0.16 -4.82
N VAL A 12 -5.44 -0.69 -5.64
CA VAL A 12 -5.63 -0.69 -7.09
C VAL A 12 -6.59 -1.78 -7.53
N GLY A 13 -7.70 -1.39 -8.12
CA GLY A 13 -8.62 -2.30 -8.80
C GLY A 13 -8.52 -2.23 -10.32
N GLY A 14 -9.23 -3.14 -11.01
CA GLY A 14 -9.45 -3.02 -12.46
C GLY A 14 -10.43 -1.87 -12.79
N LYS A 15 -10.58 -1.53 -14.06
CA LYS A 15 -11.38 -0.39 -14.55
C LYS A 15 -12.79 -0.30 -13.95
N ARG A 16 -13.44 -1.44 -13.71
CA ARG A 16 -14.78 -1.47 -13.11
C ARG A 16 -14.77 -1.16 -11.61
N LYS A 17 -13.73 -1.59 -10.90
CA LYS A 17 -13.59 -1.42 -9.45
C LYS A 17 -13.05 -0.01 -9.13
N GLY A 18 -12.12 0.48 -9.92
CA GLY A 18 -11.43 1.75 -9.71
C GLY A 18 -10.37 1.64 -8.62
N PHE A 19 -9.98 2.77 -8.08
CA PHE A 19 -8.97 2.92 -7.03
C PHE A 19 -9.61 3.39 -5.72
N ASP A 20 -9.21 2.82 -4.60
CA ASP A 20 -9.51 3.38 -3.29
C ASP A 20 -8.25 4.05 -2.73
N VAL A 21 -8.40 5.24 -2.15
CA VAL A 21 -7.30 6.07 -1.63
C VAL A 21 -7.57 6.41 -0.18
N ALA A 22 -6.53 6.40 0.65
CA ALA A 22 -6.55 6.90 2.01
C ALA A 22 -5.38 7.86 2.25
N ILE A 23 -5.64 8.98 2.90
CA ILE A 23 -4.64 9.95 3.34
C ILE A 23 -4.61 9.95 4.86
N LEU A 24 -3.53 9.48 5.45
CA LEU A 24 -3.28 9.53 6.89
C LEU A 24 -2.29 10.63 7.21
N ASP A 25 -2.50 11.35 8.31
CA ASP A 25 -1.45 12.19 8.85
C ASP A 25 -0.55 11.44 9.84
N ALA A 26 0.53 12.07 10.27
CA ALA A 26 1.49 11.49 11.21
C ALA A 26 0.90 11.21 12.61
N HIS A 27 -0.29 11.69 12.91
CA HIS A 27 -1.01 11.40 14.17
C HIS A 27 -2.01 10.25 14.02
N GLY A 28 -2.12 9.65 12.84
CA GLY A 28 -3.08 8.56 12.59
C GLY A 28 -4.51 9.06 12.34
N VAL A 29 -4.67 10.31 11.92
CA VAL A 29 -5.97 10.85 11.52
C VAL A 29 -6.19 10.59 10.03
N LEU A 30 -7.32 9.98 9.67
CA LEU A 30 -7.74 9.83 8.28
C LEU A 30 -8.26 11.19 7.76
N ARG A 31 -7.38 11.94 7.12
CA ARG A 31 -7.65 13.29 6.61
C ARG A 31 -8.58 13.31 5.41
N CYS A 32 -8.49 12.26 4.59
CA CYS A 32 -9.30 12.09 3.39
C CYS A 32 -9.34 10.63 2.95
N HIS A 33 -10.41 10.26 2.27
CA HIS A 33 -10.45 9.02 1.52
C HIS A 33 -11.25 9.19 0.23
N GLY A 34 -10.79 8.56 -0.85
CA GLY A 34 -11.50 8.43 -2.13
C GLY A 34 -11.89 6.98 -2.35
N ARG A 35 -13.07 6.74 -2.89
CA ARG A 35 -13.54 5.39 -3.19
C ARG A 35 -13.89 5.26 -4.65
N ARG A 36 -13.44 4.15 -5.26
CA ARG A 36 -13.75 3.79 -6.66
C ARG A 36 -13.42 4.93 -7.63
N LEU A 37 -12.29 5.61 -7.41
CA LEU A 37 -11.82 6.65 -8.32
C LEU A 37 -11.60 6.03 -9.70
N PRO A 38 -12.07 6.67 -10.78
CA PRO A 38 -12.17 6.00 -12.08
C PRO A 38 -10.83 5.90 -12.85
N SER A 39 -9.81 6.64 -12.45
CA SER A 39 -8.55 6.72 -13.20
C SER A 39 -7.36 7.10 -12.32
N ALA A 40 -6.14 6.81 -12.79
CA ALA A 40 -4.90 7.26 -12.18
C ALA A 40 -4.86 8.79 -12.03
N ARG A 41 -5.42 9.54 -12.98
CA ARG A 41 -5.54 11.01 -12.90
C ARG A 41 -6.41 11.44 -11.73
N ALA A 42 -7.56 10.81 -11.51
CA ALA A 42 -8.43 11.11 -10.37
C ALA A 42 -7.76 10.80 -9.03
N VAL A 43 -6.91 9.75 -8.98
CA VAL A 43 -6.07 9.44 -7.81
C VAL A 43 -5.06 10.56 -7.56
N TRP A 44 -4.33 10.99 -8.59
CA TRP A 44 -3.37 12.08 -8.48
C TRP A 44 -4.03 13.39 -8.05
N ASP A 45 -5.14 13.76 -8.68
CA ASP A 45 -5.86 15.00 -8.38
C ASP A 45 -6.31 15.06 -6.89
N LEU A 46 -6.64 13.91 -6.28
CA LEU A 46 -6.94 13.84 -4.85
C LEU A 46 -5.66 13.91 -4.00
N ILE A 47 -4.62 13.13 -4.31
CA ILE A 47 -3.40 13.03 -3.50
C ILE A 47 -2.62 14.35 -3.49
N ALA A 48 -2.54 15.05 -4.63
CA ALA A 48 -1.77 16.27 -4.80
C ALA A 48 -2.17 17.39 -3.83
N HIS A 49 -3.44 17.44 -3.40
CA HIS A 49 -3.93 18.43 -2.42
C HIS A 49 -3.29 18.29 -1.03
N PHE A 50 -2.73 17.13 -0.71
CA PHE A 50 -2.19 16.84 0.62
C PHE A 50 -0.66 16.85 0.65
N SER A 51 0.02 16.99 -0.50
CA SER A 51 1.49 16.96 -0.61
C SER A 51 2.12 15.89 0.28
N PRO A 52 1.78 14.59 0.11
CA PRO A 52 2.20 13.55 1.04
C PRO A 52 3.71 13.37 1.08
N ALA A 53 4.26 13.03 2.24
CA ALA A 53 5.68 12.74 2.42
C ALA A 53 6.10 11.39 1.77
N ALA A 54 5.15 10.48 1.55
CA ALA A 54 5.33 9.24 0.80
C ALA A 54 3.99 8.72 0.28
N ILE A 55 4.02 8.00 -0.83
CA ILE A 55 2.86 7.38 -1.49
C ILE A 55 3.10 5.87 -1.57
N ALA A 56 2.19 5.07 -1.04
CA ALA A 56 2.25 3.61 -1.12
C ALA A 56 1.12 3.06 -2.00
N VAL A 57 1.46 2.16 -2.91
CA VAL A 57 0.52 1.60 -3.90
C VAL A 57 0.45 0.09 -3.75
N ASP A 58 -0.76 -0.47 -3.54
CA ASP A 58 -1.04 -1.91 -3.55
C ASP A 58 -1.19 -2.40 -4.98
N SER A 59 -0.09 -2.45 -5.69
CA SER A 59 0.01 -3.02 -7.03
C SER A 59 1.47 -3.29 -7.35
N PRO A 60 1.76 -4.28 -8.23
CA PRO A 60 3.10 -4.44 -8.76
C PRO A 60 3.60 -3.18 -9.48
N ARG A 61 4.83 -2.77 -9.13
CA ARG A 61 5.48 -1.62 -9.79
C ARG A 61 6.04 -1.98 -11.16
N SER A 62 6.40 -3.24 -11.36
CA SER A 62 6.92 -3.75 -12.61
C SER A 62 6.39 -5.15 -12.91
N PRO A 63 6.33 -5.59 -14.18
CA PRO A 63 6.16 -6.98 -14.54
C PRO A 63 7.33 -7.84 -14.08
N ALA A 64 7.15 -9.17 -14.06
CA ALA A 64 8.27 -10.09 -13.95
C ALA A 64 9.18 -10.00 -15.21
N PRO A 65 10.45 -10.42 -15.12
CA PRO A 65 11.32 -10.59 -16.28
C PRO A 65 10.67 -11.48 -17.34
N ASP A 66 11.03 -11.29 -18.60
CA ASP A 66 10.49 -12.03 -19.74
C ASP A 66 10.55 -13.55 -19.51
N GLY A 67 9.46 -14.22 -19.79
CA GLY A 67 9.29 -15.66 -19.59
C GLY A 67 9.11 -16.09 -18.13
N CYS A 68 9.15 -15.19 -17.16
CA CYS A 68 8.95 -15.48 -15.76
C CYS A 68 7.49 -15.33 -15.34
N ARG A 69 7.04 -16.20 -14.43
CA ARG A 69 5.69 -16.18 -13.87
C ARG A 69 5.57 -15.36 -12.59
N SER A 70 6.70 -14.90 -12.04
CA SER A 70 6.73 -14.16 -10.77
C SER A 70 8.01 -13.35 -10.65
N ARG A 71 7.96 -12.27 -9.89
CA ARG A 71 9.11 -11.45 -9.55
C ARG A 71 9.90 -12.05 -8.39
N GLU A 72 11.18 -11.68 -8.25
CA GLU A 72 12.02 -12.17 -7.14
C GLU A 72 11.48 -11.75 -5.78
N GLY A 73 11.01 -10.51 -5.64
CA GLY A 73 10.43 -9.99 -4.41
C GLY A 73 9.22 -10.80 -3.92
N GLU A 74 8.34 -11.22 -4.84
CA GLU A 74 7.19 -12.06 -4.50
C GLU A 74 7.61 -13.43 -3.98
N ARG A 75 8.63 -14.04 -4.62
CA ARG A 75 9.21 -15.31 -4.16
C ARG A 75 9.87 -15.17 -2.80
N ALA A 76 10.60 -14.07 -2.58
CA ALA A 76 11.27 -13.79 -1.32
C ALA A 76 10.24 -13.59 -0.19
N LEU A 77 9.18 -12.81 -0.42
CA LEU A 77 8.09 -12.60 0.53
C LEU A 77 7.38 -13.91 0.88
N SER A 78 7.12 -14.76 -0.12
CA SER A 78 6.55 -16.10 0.06
C SER A 78 7.46 -17.01 0.89
N ARG A 79 8.77 -17.04 0.60
CA ARG A 79 9.75 -17.85 1.37
C ARG A 79 9.87 -17.38 2.82
N ALA A 80 9.72 -16.08 3.07
CA ALA A 80 9.70 -15.52 4.43
C ALA A 80 8.46 -15.95 5.24
N GLY A 81 7.47 -16.61 4.62
CA GLY A 81 6.30 -17.15 5.30
C GLY A 81 5.34 -16.10 5.86
N ILE A 82 5.48 -14.84 5.45
CA ILE A 82 4.64 -13.73 5.97
C ILE A 82 3.19 -13.92 5.53
N CYS A 83 2.98 -14.06 4.23
CA CYS A 83 1.66 -14.31 3.66
C CYS A 83 1.76 -14.90 2.26
N LYS A 84 0.65 -15.41 1.74
CA LYS A 84 0.55 -15.80 0.34
C LYS A 84 0.32 -14.55 -0.51
N ILE A 85 1.10 -14.38 -1.57
CA ILE A 85 0.97 -13.33 -2.57
C ILE A 85 0.60 -13.95 -3.93
N ARG A 86 -0.18 -13.22 -4.72
CA ARG A 86 -0.40 -13.56 -6.14
C ARG A 86 0.80 -13.11 -6.93
N TRP A 87 1.24 -13.94 -7.88
CA TRP A 87 2.40 -13.67 -8.70
C TRP A 87 2.05 -12.77 -9.87
N THR A 88 2.95 -11.86 -10.16
CA THR A 88 2.91 -10.98 -11.31
C THR A 88 3.72 -11.61 -12.43
N PRO A 89 3.12 -11.95 -13.57
CA PRO A 89 3.84 -12.52 -14.71
C PRO A 89 4.60 -11.44 -15.49
N ASP A 90 5.25 -11.84 -16.57
CA ASP A 90 5.90 -10.96 -17.51
C ASP A 90 4.92 -10.02 -18.25
N HIS A 91 5.47 -9.01 -18.90
CA HIS A 91 4.69 -7.98 -19.60
C HIS A 91 3.76 -8.59 -20.66
N ARG A 92 4.24 -9.53 -21.47
CA ARG A 92 3.45 -10.17 -22.52
C ARG A 92 2.21 -10.86 -21.94
N THR A 93 2.39 -11.65 -20.87
CA THR A 93 1.28 -12.33 -20.20
C THR A 93 0.25 -11.35 -19.63
N ILE A 94 0.71 -10.18 -19.10
CA ILE A 94 -0.18 -9.13 -18.59
C ILE A 94 -1.02 -8.53 -19.71
N GLU A 95 -0.42 -8.24 -20.86
CA GLU A 95 -1.13 -7.63 -21.99
C GLU A 95 -2.12 -8.61 -22.65
N GLU A 96 -1.70 -9.86 -22.88
CA GLU A 96 -2.53 -10.89 -23.52
C GLU A 96 -3.59 -11.46 -22.57
N GLY A 97 -3.44 -11.34 -21.26
CA GLY A 97 -4.27 -12.00 -20.24
C GLY A 97 -5.61 -11.35 -19.94
N GLY A 98 -6.07 -10.40 -20.76
CA GLY A 98 -7.41 -9.85 -20.74
C GLY A 98 -7.76 -9.17 -19.41
N ARG A 99 -9.04 -9.36 -18.95
CA ARG A 99 -9.56 -8.69 -17.75
C ARG A 99 -8.90 -9.14 -16.44
N TYR A 100 -8.29 -10.32 -16.42
CA TYR A 100 -7.68 -10.83 -15.17
C TYR A 100 -6.52 -9.97 -14.69
N TYR A 101 -5.71 -9.43 -15.60
CA TYR A 101 -4.57 -8.58 -15.28
C TYR A 101 -4.87 -7.07 -15.42
N GLU A 102 -6.12 -6.69 -15.63
CA GLU A 102 -6.50 -5.28 -15.79
C GLU A 102 -6.07 -4.40 -14.62
N TRP A 103 -6.14 -4.91 -13.39
CA TRP A 103 -5.70 -4.20 -12.19
C TRP A 103 -4.19 -3.92 -12.19
N ILE A 104 -3.37 -4.85 -12.74
CA ILE A 104 -1.92 -4.61 -12.87
C ILE A 104 -1.68 -3.49 -13.87
N ARG A 105 -2.33 -3.50 -15.04
CA ARG A 105 -2.21 -2.42 -16.02
C ARG A 105 -2.65 -1.07 -15.46
N CYS A 106 -3.72 -1.05 -14.67
CA CYS A 106 -4.13 0.16 -13.96
C CYS A 106 -3.06 0.64 -12.96
N GLY A 107 -2.43 -0.28 -12.24
CA GLY A 107 -1.33 0.01 -11.32
C GLY A 107 -0.10 0.57 -12.04
N LEU A 108 0.35 -0.06 -13.13
CA LEU A 108 1.48 0.42 -13.93
C LEU A 108 1.22 1.85 -14.46
N THR A 109 0.02 2.10 -15.02
CA THR A 109 -0.38 3.45 -15.45
C THR A 109 -0.38 4.46 -14.28
N LEU A 110 -0.74 4.02 -13.07
CA LEU A 110 -0.68 4.89 -11.90
C LEU A 110 0.78 5.20 -11.51
N TYR A 111 1.67 4.21 -11.52
CA TYR A 111 3.10 4.43 -11.25
C TYR A 111 3.71 5.41 -12.23
N ASP A 112 3.48 5.23 -13.54
CA ASP A 112 3.98 6.15 -14.58
C ASP A 112 3.57 7.60 -14.28
N LEU A 113 2.29 7.82 -13.91
CA LEU A 113 1.77 9.15 -13.59
C LEU A 113 2.36 9.72 -12.31
N LEU A 114 2.50 8.89 -11.26
CA LEU A 114 3.06 9.33 -9.98
C LEU A 114 4.55 9.63 -10.10
N GLU A 115 5.32 8.86 -10.88
CA GLU A 115 6.74 9.11 -11.14
C GLU A 115 6.97 10.39 -11.94
N GLU A 116 6.04 10.74 -12.86
CA GLU A 116 6.10 12.00 -13.59
C GLU A 116 5.78 13.23 -12.72
N ARG A 117 4.88 13.09 -11.73
CA ARG A 117 4.23 14.24 -11.10
C ARG A 117 4.50 14.41 -9.62
N ALA A 118 4.84 13.36 -8.90
CA ALA A 118 5.01 13.42 -7.46
C ALA A 118 6.46 13.72 -7.09
N ASP A 119 6.68 14.72 -6.23
CA ASP A 119 7.98 14.94 -5.60
C ASP A 119 8.24 13.92 -4.47
N ALA A 120 7.17 13.29 -3.97
CA ALA A 120 7.25 12.32 -2.90
C ALA A 120 7.68 10.94 -3.39
N PRO A 121 8.44 10.17 -2.60
CA PRO A 121 8.75 8.78 -2.90
C PRO A 121 7.49 7.93 -3.07
N VAL A 122 7.48 7.09 -4.12
CA VAL A 122 6.41 6.13 -4.39
C VAL A 122 6.93 4.72 -4.14
N ILE A 123 6.24 3.95 -3.30
CA ILE A 123 6.64 2.60 -2.90
C ILE A 123 5.56 1.58 -3.24
N GLU A 124 5.98 0.37 -3.62
CA GLU A 124 5.10 -0.77 -3.75
C GLU A 124 4.90 -1.42 -2.38
N VAL A 125 3.64 -1.71 -2.04
CA VAL A 125 3.28 -2.38 -0.79
C VAL A 125 2.31 -3.53 -1.05
N PHE A 126 2.18 -4.41 -0.05
CA PHE A 126 1.19 -5.48 -0.06
C PHE A 126 0.40 -5.47 1.26
N PRO A 127 -0.78 -4.85 1.34
CA PRO A 127 -1.54 -4.68 2.57
C PRO A 127 -1.79 -5.96 3.37
N THR A 128 -1.93 -7.11 2.70
CA THR A 128 -2.02 -8.40 3.40
C THR A 128 -0.76 -8.69 4.22
N ALA A 129 0.42 -8.34 3.73
CA ALA A 129 1.66 -8.47 4.48
C ALA A 129 1.71 -7.46 5.65
N SER A 130 1.29 -6.21 5.42
CA SER A 130 1.22 -5.19 6.45
C SER A 130 0.30 -5.61 7.60
N TRP A 131 -0.92 -6.03 7.29
CA TRP A 131 -1.86 -6.56 8.29
C TRP A 131 -1.31 -7.77 9.04
N THR A 132 -0.59 -8.68 8.35
CA THR A 132 0.04 -9.84 8.97
C THR A 132 1.11 -9.42 9.98
N ARG A 133 1.94 -8.44 9.65
CA ARG A 133 3.01 -7.93 10.52
C ARG A 133 2.47 -7.16 11.73
N TRP A 134 1.37 -6.44 11.56
CA TRP A 134 0.77 -5.66 12.64
C TRP A 134 -0.12 -6.47 13.56
N HIS A 135 -0.90 -7.39 13.02
CA HIS A 135 -1.90 -8.12 13.78
C HIS A 135 -1.49 -9.58 14.02
N CYS A 136 -1.69 -10.41 13.03
CA CYS A 136 -1.33 -11.83 13.02
C CYS A 136 -1.54 -12.41 11.63
N ARG A 137 -0.98 -13.60 11.38
CA ARG A 137 -1.29 -14.34 10.17
C ARG A 137 -2.76 -14.76 10.17
N ARG A 138 -3.42 -14.58 9.03
CA ARG A 138 -4.81 -15.00 8.84
C ARG A 138 -4.93 -16.52 8.79
N GLU A 139 -5.67 -17.12 9.72
CA GLU A 139 -5.85 -18.57 9.88
C GLU A 139 -7.30 -18.98 9.58
N GLY A 140 -7.70 -18.96 8.28
CA GLY A 140 -8.99 -19.50 7.83
C GLY A 140 -10.17 -18.54 7.92
N GLU A 141 -10.11 -17.49 8.69
CA GLU A 141 -11.17 -16.46 8.78
C GLU A 141 -11.34 -15.67 7.48
N ARG A 142 -12.49 -15.04 7.30
CA ARG A 142 -12.72 -14.15 6.16
C ARG A 142 -11.78 -12.94 6.19
N ARG A 143 -11.19 -12.58 5.04
CA ARG A 143 -10.29 -11.42 4.94
C ARG A 143 -10.93 -10.15 5.51
N SER A 144 -12.22 -9.93 5.24
CA SER A 144 -12.95 -8.76 5.74
C SER A 144 -13.03 -8.71 7.27
N THR A 145 -13.29 -9.83 7.93
CA THR A 145 -13.34 -9.91 9.39
C THR A 145 -11.97 -9.65 10.00
N TRP A 146 -10.94 -10.33 9.46
CA TRP A 146 -9.56 -10.22 9.91
C TRP A 146 -9.00 -8.79 9.79
N SER A 147 -9.13 -8.17 8.61
CA SER A 147 -8.63 -6.81 8.39
C SER A 147 -9.46 -5.74 9.13
N SER A 148 -10.76 -6.00 9.39
CA SER A 148 -11.58 -5.11 10.22
C SER A 148 -11.14 -5.13 11.69
N ALA A 149 -10.86 -6.32 12.23
CA ALA A 149 -10.31 -6.46 13.58
C ALA A 149 -8.92 -5.79 13.71
N ALA A 150 -8.08 -5.95 12.69
CA ALA A 150 -6.78 -5.29 12.62
C ALA A 150 -6.92 -3.76 12.58
N LEU A 151 -7.81 -3.22 11.75
CA LEU A 151 -8.08 -1.78 11.67
C LEU A 151 -8.53 -1.20 13.02
N GLY A 152 -9.41 -1.91 13.74
CA GLY A 152 -9.87 -1.49 15.07
C GLY A 152 -8.72 -1.34 16.10
N ARG A 153 -7.63 -2.11 15.91
CA ARG A 153 -6.42 -1.98 16.76
C ARG A 153 -5.47 -0.89 16.30
N LEU A 154 -5.54 -0.50 15.05
CA LEU A 154 -4.68 0.55 14.48
C LEU A 154 -5.02 1.95 15.02
N GLN A 155 -6.19 2.10 15.66
CA GLN A 155 -6.65 3.35 16.29
C GLN A 155 -6.61 4.57 15.34
N ILE A 156 -7.06 4.38 14.10
CA ILE A 156 -7.18 5.46 13.13
C ILE A 156 -8.37 6.33 13.53
N SER A 157 -8.10 7.61 13.80
CA SER A 157 -9.14 8.61 14.03
C SER A 157 -9.84 9.00 12.72
N GLU A 158 -11.10 9.39 12.78
CA GLU A 158 -11.93 9.84 11.64
C GLU A 158 -12.14 8.76 10.56
N ALA A 159 -11.83 7.48 10.88
CA ALA A 159 -12.17 6.39 9.98
C ALA A 159 -13.70 6.14 9.99
N PRO A 160 -14.33 5.90 8.82
CA PRO A 160 -15.75 5.55 8.78
C PRO A 160 -16.05 4.30 9.61
N GLU A 161 -17.19 4.28 10.31
CA GLU A 161 -17.64 3.10 11.08
C GLU A 161 -17.70 1.82 10.24
N ARG A 162 -18.06 1.97 8.94
CA ARG A 162 -18.09 0.87 7.97
C ARG A 162 -17.09 1.12 6.85
N THR A 163 -16.04 0.31 6.83
CA THR A 163 -15.02 0.35 5.80
C THR A 163 -15.18 -0.81 4.80
N SER A 164 -14.99 -0.57 3.51
CA SER A 164 -14.80 -1.62 2.51
C SER A 164 -13.45 -2.32 2.72
N GLN A 165 -13.26 -3.50 2.11
CA GLN A 165 -11.94 -4.15 2.11
C GLN A 165 -10.91 -3.24 1.43
N ASP A 166 -11.29 -2.63 0.32
CA ASP A 166 -10.42 -1.79 -0.49
C ASP A 166 -9.95 -0.53 0.27
N LEU A 167 -10.87 0.12 1.02
CA LEU A 167 -10.49 1.24 1.87
C LEU A 167 -9.55 0.81 3.02
N ARG A 168 -9.77 -0.38 3.62
CA ARG A 168 -8.84 -0.91 4.64
C ARG A 168 -7.46 -1.17 4.06
N ASP A 169 -7.39 -1.70 2.84
CA ASP A 169 -6.12 -1.94 2.17
C ASP A 169 -5.42 -0.63 1.80
N ALA A 170 -6.14 0.40 1.37
CA ALA A 170 -5.60 1.74 1.18
C ALA A 170 -5.09 2.36 2.51
N ILE A 171 -5.81 2.19 3.63
CA ILE A 171 -5.34 2.63 4.96
C ILE A 171 -4.06 1.88 5.37
N ALA A 172 -4.00 0.56 5.12
CA ALA A 172 -2.79 -0.20 5.42
C ALA A 172 -1.60 0.23 4.54
N ALA A 173 -1.84 0.56 3.28
CA ALA A 173 -0.82 1.13 2.41
C ALA A 173 -0.29 2.46 2.98
N ALA A 174 -1.17 3.40 3.36
CA ALA A 174 -0.79 4.68 3.96
C ALA A 174 -0.02 4.50 5.29
N GLY A 175 -0.45 3.57 6.15
CA GLY A 175 0.26 3.22 7.38
C GLY A 175 1.65 2.63 7.11
N THR A 176 1.80 1.87 6.02
CA THR A 176 3.10 1.34 5.58
C THR A 176 4.00 2.47 5.06
N ALA A 177 3.45 3.45 4.31
CA ALA A 177 4.19 4.64 3.89
C ALA A 177 4.70 5.45 5.09
N TYR A 178 3.88 5.61 6.13
CA TYR A 178 4.29 6.23 7.39
C TYR A 178 5.46 5.47 8.04
N GLN A 179 5.37 4.15 8.20
CA GLN A 179 6.47 3.36 8.77
C GLN A 179 7.71 3.37 7.89
N TRP A 180 7.55 3.39 6.56
CA TRP A 180 8.66 3.50 5.62
C TRP A 180 9.45 4.81 5.82
N SER A 181 8.77 5.93 5.95
CA SER A 181 9.41 7.23 6.21
C SER A 181 10.20 7.27 7.53
N ARG A 182 9.96 6.32 8.42
CA ARG A 182 10.61 6.17 9.73
C ARG A 182 11.70 5.09 9.75
N GLY A 183 11.94 4.41 8.62
CA GLY A 183 12.88 3.28 8.56
C GLY A 183 12.40 2.01 9.28
N GLU A 184 11.10 1.89 9.55
CA GLU A 184 10.48 0.77 10.28
C GLU A 184 10.00 -0.35 9.33
N THR A 185 10.49 -0.39 8.11
CA THR A 185 10.13 -1.37 7.08
C THR A 185 11.33 -2.17 6.59
N GLU A 186 11.05 -3.28 5.91
CA GLU A 186 12.02 -4.08 5.15
C GLU A 186 11.52 -4.25 3.71
N ALA A 187 12.43 -4.52 2.78
CA ALA A 187 12.11 -4.69 1.38
C ALA A 187 12.31 -6.15 0.93
N PHE A 188 11.34 -6.65 0.17
CA PHE A 188 11.41 -7.92 -0.56
C PHE A 188 11.42 -7.57 -2.06
N GLY A 189 12.61 -7.35 -2.63
CA GLY A 189 12.73 -6.72 -3.94
C GLY A 189 12.09 -5.32 -3.90
N GLU A 190 11.08 -5.08 -4.74
CA GLU A 190 10.36 -3.81 -4.80
C GLU A 190 9.26 -3.68 -3.71
N ILE A 191 8.85 -4.80 -3.09
CA ILE A 191 7.74 -4.84 -2.13
C ILE A 191 8.21 -4.41 -0.75
N VAL A 192 7.68 -3.31 -0.24
CA VAL A 192 7.95 -2.77 1.09
C VAL A 192 6.93 -3.33 2.10
N VAL A 193 7.44 -3.85 3.22
CA VAL A 193 6.63 -4.48 4.27
C VAL A 193 7.08 -3.96 5.64
N PRO A 194 6.18 -3.71 6.60
CA PRO A 194 6.55 -3.40 7.98
C PRO A 194 7.45 -4.48 8.59
N ARG A 195 8.47 -4.11 9.34
CA ARG A 195 9.32 -5.09 10.07
C ARG A 195 8.54 -5.83 11.16
N GLY A 196 7.56 -5.15 11.75
CA GLY A 196 6.67 -5.66 12.79
C GLY A 196 6.25 -4.54 13.73
N GLY A 197 5.25 -4.82 14.58
CA GLY A 197 4.65 -3.83 15.45
C GLY A 197 3.74 -2.83 14.73
N TRP A 198 2.80 -2.29 15.48
CA TRP A 198 1.84 -1.31 14.97
C TRP A 198 2.53 0.02 14.63
N PRO A 199 2.05 0.77 13.63
CA PRO A 199 2.47 2.14 13.42
C PRO A 199 2.30 2.98 14.68
N ARG A 200 3.34 3.69 15.07
CA ARG A 200 3.34 4.53 16.29
C ARG A 200 3.04 5.97 15.93
N PHE A 201 1.81 6.22 15.53
CA PHE A 201 1.37 7.57 15.17
C PHE A 201 1.56 8.57 16.32
N GLY A 202 1.95 9.81 16.00
CA GLY A 202 2.20 10.86 16.99
C GLY A 202 3.50 10.74 17.77
N GLN A 203 4.28 9.68 17.59
CA GLN A 203 5.57 9.52 18.28
C GLN A 203 6.73 9.98 17.40
N PRO A 204 7.81 10.52 18.00
CA PRO A 204 9.02 10.85 17.25
C PRO A 204 9.62 9.62 16.59
N ALA A 205 10.33 9.80 15.46
CA ALA A 205 11.05 8.71 14.82
C ALA A 205 12.07 8.08 15.78
N PRO A 206 12.26 6.75 15.77
CA PRO A 206 13.30 6.13 16.55
C PRO A 206 14.67 6.72 16.11
N VAL A 207 15.47 7.11 17.10
CA VAL A 207 16.85 7.56 16.82
C VAL A 207 17.62 6.33 16.35
N THR A 208 17.95 6.29 15.06
CA THR A 208 18.86 5.25 14.55
C THR A 208 20.24 5.54 15.17
N PRO A 209 20.82 4.60 15.94
CA PRO A 209 22.19 4.81 16.41
C PRO A 209 23.09 4.99 15.18
N ALA A 210 23.93 6.02 15.19
CA ALA A 210 24.93 6.25 14.14
C ALA A 210 25.73 4.95 13.99
N ALA A 211 25.84 4.44 12.77
CA ALA A 211 26.69 3.30 12.49
C ALA A 211 28.12 3.66 12.88
N SER A 212 28.65 2.94 13.87
CA SER A 212 30.02 3.06 14.38
C SER A 212 30.99 2.47 13.39
#